data_df48f679af63671fa44e9a50eaf4798c
#
_entry.id   df48f679af63671fa44e9a50eaf4798c
#
_cell.length_a   1.000
_cell.length_b   1.000
_cell.length_c   1.000
_cell.angle_alpha   90.00
_cell.angle_beta   90.00
_cell.angle_gamma   90.00
#
_symmetry.space_group_name_H-M   'P 1'
#
loop_
_entity.id
_entity.type
_entity.pdbx_description
1 polymer ?
#
loop_
_entity_poly.entity_id
_entity_poly.type
_entity_poly.pdbx_seq_one_letter_code
_entity_poly.pdbx_strand_id
1 'polypeptide(L)'
;MGLAQQKKEVLFVGNSYTYVNNLPVLVEQIALSLGDTLVHESSTPGGSSFSAHSTNAQTLNKINQQQWDYIVLQAQSQEPSLSPGYVNANVLPAAQVLIDAIESNSLCIEPLFFMTWGRKFGDASNCVPYPPVCTYLGMQERLRTRYLDMAFMHNASCSPVGMAWKKSIAIDSTLNLYSSDNSHPSIYGSYLAACTFYASIFKKSAVGSSYWPTTIDSVTAYSLQQIGSSTVLDSLAVWNIFNAELTFNQLGDSVSFTNLSSNYESVVWDFGDGQTSTDENPTHTYAQNGTYTVILTAITNAACLQDSQTVSITVNISTAIEQVKAPKQLLQITDMLGREIPFRKNIPLLYRYEDGTVEKRIYLDQ
;
A
#
# COMPACT_ATOMS: atom_id res chain seq x y z
N MET A 1 13.26 -3.56 -14.69
CA MET A 1 12.63 -4.87 -15.00
C MET A 1 11.15 -4.61 -15.25
N GLY A 2 10.58 -5.09 -16.39
CA GLY A 2 9.14 -5.00 -16.61
C GLY A 2 8.43 -5.92 -15.60
N LEU A 3 7.37 -5.42 -14.96
CA LEU A 3 6.52 -6.25 -14.11
C LEU A 3 5.95 -7.40 -14.98
N ALA A 4 5.88 -8.61 -14.42
CA ALA A 4 5.30 -9.75 -15.14
C ALA A 4 3.84 -9.47 -15.51
N GLN A 5 3.42 -9.95 -16.69
CA GLN A 5 2.03 -9.94 -17.12
C GLN A 5 1.18 -10.68 -16.09
N GLN A 6 0.04 -10.09 -15.70
CA GLN A 6 -0.92 -10.70 -14.78
C GLN A 6 -2.25 -10.97 -15.50
N LYS A 7 -2.94 -12.07 -15.14
CA LYS A 7 -4.31 -12.33 -15.49
C LYS A 7 -5.16 -12.30 -14.23
N LYS A 8 -6.31 -11.62 -14.27
CA LYS A 8 -7.28 -11.55 -13.17
C LYS A 8 -8.69 -11.85 -13.66
N GLU A 9 -9.41 -12.66 -12.90
CA GLU A 9 -10.81 -12.99 -13.12
C GLU A 9 -11.67 -12.27 -12.08
N VAL A 10 -12.58 -11.39 -12.53
CA VAL A 10 -13.28 -10.43 -11.67
C VAL A 10 -14.79 -10.46 -11.90
N LEU A 11 -15.56 -10.66 -10.84
CA LEU A 11 -17.01 -10.46 -10.85
C LEU A 11 -17.37 -9.08 -10.32
N PHE A 12 -18.12 -8.30 -11.09
CA PHE A 12 -18.67 -7.02 -10.63
C PHE A 12 -20.11 -7.19 -10.16
N VAL A 13 -20.35 -7.00 -8.88
CA VAL A 13 -21.69 -6.97 -8.26
C VAL A 13 -22.03 -5.53 -7.91
N GLY A 14 -23.09 -4.98 -8.52
CA GLY A 14 -23.42 -3.57 -8.35
C GLY A 14 -24.70 -3.16 -9.08
N ASN A 15 -24.71 -1.94 -9.57
CA ASN A 15 -25.87 -1.37 -10.25
C ASN A 15 -25.45 -0.45 -11.42
N SER A 16 -26.26 0.59 -11.71
CA SER A 16 -25.97 1.52 -12.79
C SER A 16 -24.63 2.25 -12.68
N TYR A 17 -24.09 2.46 -11.48
CA TYR A 17 -22.76 3.07 -11.32
C TYR A 17 -21.64 2.15 -11.85
N THR A 18 -21.89 0.85 -11.93
CA THR A 18 -20.98 -0.13 -12.51
C THR A 18 -21.22 -0.33 -14.01
N TYR A 19 -22.49 -0.44 -14.49
CA TYR A 19 -22.72 -0.75 -15.91
C TYR A 19 -22.71 0.48 -16.83
N VAL A 20 -22.94 1.70 -16.33
CA VAL A 20 -22.92 2.90 -17.18
C VAL A 20 -21.52 3.08 -17.78
N ASN A 21 -21.48 3.39 -19.09
CA ASN A 21 -20.26 3.46 -19.89
C ASN A 21 -19.42 2.17 -19.92
N ASN A 22 -20.01 1.02 -19.56
CA ASN A 22 -19.34 -0.29 -19.53
C ASN A 22 -18.04 -0.27 -18.68
N LEU A 23 -18.11 0.19 -17.42
CA LEU A 23 -16.96 0.32 -16.55
C LEU A 23 -16.07 -0.94 -16.52
N PRO A 24 -16.60 -2.18 -16.42
CA PRO A 24 -15.74 -3.38 -16.46
C PRO A 24 -14.93 -3.51 -17.75
N VAL A 25 -15.52 -3.17 -18.90
CA VAL A 25 -14.81 -3.16 -20.19
C VAL A 25 -13.73 -2.07 -20.23
N LEU A 26 -13.96 -0.90 -19.63
CA LEU A 26 -12.91 0.13 -19.53
C LEU A 26 -11.70 -0.37 -18.73
N VAL A 27 -11.93 -1.10 -17.64
CA VAL A 27 -10.85 -1.70 -16.84
C VAL A 27 -10.11 -2.76 -17.64
N GLU A 28 -10.82 -3.64 -18.36
CA GLU A 28 -10.25 -4.66 -19.26
C GLU A 28 -9.35 -4.03 -20.32
N GLN A 29 -9.82 -2.98 -21.00
CA GLN A 29 -9.07 -2.33 -22.06
C GLN A 29 -7.81 -1.58 -21.54
N ILE A 30 -7.89 -0.97 -20.36
CA ILE A 30 -6.71 -0.40 -19.69
C ILE A 30 -5.71 -1.52 -19.38
N ALA A 31 -6.15 -2.62 -18.79
CA ALA A 31 -5.29 -3.76 -18.47
C ALA A 31 -4.61 -4.31 -19.71
N LEU A 32 -5.38 -4.56 -20.78
CA LEU A 32 -4.86 -5.05 -22.05
C LEU A 32 -3.79 -4.12 -22.64
N SER A 33 -4.03 -2.80 -22.62
CA SER A 33 -3.09 -1.81 -23.13
C SER A 33 -1.78 -1.74 -22.37
N LEU A 34 -1.77 -2.21 -21.12
CA LEU A 34 -0.60 -2.26 -20.21
C LEU A 34 0.03 -3.65 -20.15
N GLY A 35 -0.46 -4.60 -20.95
CA GLY A 35 0.06 -5.96 -21.05
C GLY A 35 -0.51 -6.93 -20.02
N ASP A 36 -1.50 -6.52 -19.23
CA ASP A 36 -2.24 -7.38 -18.31
C ASP A 36 -3.56 -7.86 -18.92
N THR A 37 -4.18 -8.86 -18.31
CA THR A 37 -5.47 -9.41 -18.78
C THR A 37 -6.48 -9.38 -17.64
N LEU A 38 -7.62 -8.76 -17.87
CA LEU A 38 -8.78 -8.84 -17.01
C LEU A 38 -9.89 -9.59 -17.73
N VAL A 39 -10.39 -10.68 -17.12
CA VAL A 39 -11.60 -11.39 -17.55
C VAL A 39 -12.70 -11.03 -16.57
N HIS A 40 -13.85 -10.61 -17.06
CA HIS A 40 -14.89 -10.15 -16.15
C HIS A 40 -16.27 -10.67 -16.46
N GLU A 41 -17.09 -10.77 -15.43
CA GLU A 41 -18.54 -10.89 -15.49
C GLU A 41 -19.19 -9.84 -14.59
N SER A 42 -20.51 -9.67 -14.73
CA SER A 42 -21.25 -8.68 -13.96
C SER A 42 -22.61 -9.19 -13.52
N SER A 43 -23.03 -8.80 -12.32
CA SER A 43 -24.41 -8.83 -11.84
C SER A 43 -24.77 -7.42 -11.38
N THR A 44 -25.38 -6.63 -12.29
CA THR A 44 -25.57 -5.18 -12.07
C THR A 44 -26.98 -4.69 -12.40
N PRO A 45 -28.06 -5.27 -11.83
CA PRO A 45 -29.41 -4.75 -12.03
C PRO A 45 -29.50 -3.29 -11.58
N GLY A 46 -30.22 -2.46 -12.36
CA GLY A 46 -30.34 -1.03 -12.07
C GLY A 46 -30.91 -0.75 -10.68
N GLY A 47 -30.24 0.16 -9.94
CA GLY A 47 -30.66 0.58 -8.61
C GLY A 47 -30.48 -0.45 -7.48
N SER A 48 -29.89 -1.62 -7.76
CA SER A 48 -29.71 -2.67 -6.74
C SER A 48 -28.87 -2.21 -5.58
N SER A 49 -29.28 -2.63 -4.40
CA SER A 49 -28.57 -2.48 -3.11
C SER A 49 -27.88 -3.79 -2.72
N PHE A 50 -27.06 -3.78 -1.68
CA PHE A 50 -26.53 -5.02 -1.08
C PHE A 50 -27.67 -5.94 -0.62
N SER A 51 -28.74 -5.40 -0.02
CA SER A 51 -29.91 -6.17 0.38
C SER A 51 -30.59 -6.86 -0.80
N ALA A 52 -30.68 -6.18 -1.96
CA ALA A 52 -31.22 -6.80 -3.16
C ALA A 52 -30.31 -7.93 -3.69
N HIS A 53 -29.00 -7.71 -3.71
CA HIS A 53 -28.04 -8.73 -4.15
C HIS A 53 -27.94 -9.93 -3.21
N SER A 54 -28.02 -9.73 -1.90
CA SER A 54 -27.91 -10.79 -0.89
C SER A 54 -29.04 -11.83 -0.94
N THR A 55 -30.15 -11.50 -1.62
CA THR A 55 -31.27 -12.40 -1.83
C THR A 55 -31.50 -12.77 -3.31
N ASN A 56 -30.69 -12.21 -4.21
CA ASN A 56 -30.84 -12.45 -5.64
C ASN A 56 -30.11 -13.74 -6.05
N ALA A 57 -30.88 -14.76 -6.41
CA ALA A 57 -30.35 -16.06 -6.82
C ALA A 57 -29.36 -15.97 -8.00
N GLN A 58 -29.55 -15.04 -8.95
CA GLN A 58 -28.65 -14.86 -10.08
C GLN A 58 -27.29 -14.29 -9.63
N THR A 59 -27.30 -13.34 -8.70
CA THR A 59 -26.06 -12.80 -8.11
C THR A 59 -25.31 -13.89 -7.33
N LEU A 60 -26.02 -14.61 -6.45
CA LEU A 60 -25.43 -15.68 -5.63
C LEU A 60 -24.90 -16.84 -6.49
N ASN A 61 -25.61 -17.21 -7.55
CA ASN A 61 -25.10 -18.21 -8.50
C ASN A 61 -23.82 -17.75 -9.20
N LYS A 62 -23.72 -16.47 -9.61
CA LYS A 62 -22.49 -15.93 -10.21
C LYS A 62 -21.32 -15.89 -9.24
N ILE A 63 -21.55 -15.54 -7.97
CA ILE A 63 -20.54 -15.61 -6.93
C ILE A 63 -19.96 -17.04 -6.86
N ASN A 64 -20.81 -18.07 -6.94
CA ASN A 64 -20.44 -19.47 -6.80
C ASN A 64 -20.03 -20.15 -8.13
N GLN A 65 -20.07 -19.46 -9.26
CA GLN A 65 -19.90 -20.04 -10.60
C GLN A 65 -18.47 -20.56 -10.84
N GLN A 66 -17.49 -19.86 -10.32
CA GLN A 66 -16.06 -20.21 -10.48
C GLN A 66 -15.24 -19.59 -9.32
N GLN A 67 -13.94 -19.89 -9.30
CA GLN A 67 -13.02 -19.19 -8.41
C GLN A 67 -12.60 -17.87 -9.08
N TRP A 68 -13.03 -16.76 -8.48
CA TRP A 68 -12.65 -15.42 -8.87
C TRP A 68 -11.34 -15.01 -8.19
N ASP A 69 -10.55 -14.11 -8.80
CA ASP A 69 -9.49 -13.41 -8.07
C ASP A 69 -10.10 -12.31 -7.20
N TYR A 70 -11.09 -11.58 -7.74
CA TYR A 70 -11.78 -10.50 -7.04
C TYR A 70 -13.29 -10.57 -7.26
N ILE A 71 -14.06 -10.25 -6.22
CA ILE A 71 -15.47 -9.91 -6.34
C ILE A 71 -15.68 -8.48 -5.89
N VAL A 72 -15.99 -7.60 -6.85
CA VAL A 72 -16.27 -6.19 -6.60
C VAL A 72 -17.68 -6.04 -6.06
N LEU A 73 -17.82 -5.37 -4.90
CA LEU A 73 -19.10 -5.13 -4.22
C LEU A 73 -19.42 -3.63 -4.20
N GLN A 74 -20.43 -3.21 -4.97
CA GLN A 74 -20.93 -1.84 -5.02
C GLN A 74 -22.34 -1.75 -4.44
N ALA A 75 -22.46 -1.02 -3.33
CA ALA A 75 -23.75 -0.72 -2.73
C ALA A 75 -24.57 0.28 -3.56
N GLN A 76 -25.86 0.42 -3.25
CA GLN A 76 -26.68 1.48 -3.81
C GLN A 76 -26.05 2.86 -3.51
N SER A 77 -26.08 3.78 -4.47
CA SER A 77 -25.29 5.02 -4.50
C SER A 77 -25.39 5.90 -3.24
N GLN A 78 -26.53 5.87 -2.55
CA GLN A 78 -26.82 6.73 -1.37
C GLN A 78 -26.66 6.00 -0.07
N GLU A 79 -27.02 4.70 -0.02
CA GLU A 79 -27.23 3.96 1.24
C GLU A 79 -26.04 4.01 2.19
N PRO A 80 -24.77 3.80 1.76
CA PRO A 80 -23.66 3.88 2.70
C PRO A 80 -23.43 5.30 3.26
N SER A 81 -23.97 6.35 2.60
CA SER A 81 -23.85 7.73 3.09
C SER A 81 -24.90 8.13 4.11
N LEU A 82 -25.96 7.33 4.27
CA LEU A 82 -27.08 7.65 5.14
C LEU A 82 -26.72 7.58 6.64
N SER A 83 -27.70 7.83 7.49
CA SER A 83 -27.49 7.85 8.95
C SER A 83 -26.90 6.53 9.47
N PRO A 84 -26.11 6.56 10.54
CA PRO A 84 -25.55 5.34 11.13
C PRO A 84 -26.60 4.28 11.44
N GLY A 85 -27.78 4.69 11.94
CA GLY A 85 -28.88 3.76 12.22
C GLY A 85 -29.38 3.04 10.96
N TYR A 86 -29.53 3.77 9.85
CA TYR A 86 -29.90 3.16 8.57
C TYR A 86 -28.84 2.18 8.06
N VAL A 87 -27.57 2.62 8.05
CA VAL A 87 -26.44 1.80 7.55
C VAL A 87 -26.30 0.51 8.38
N ASN A 88 -26.36 0.61 9.72
CA ASN A 88 -26.25 -0.54 10.59
C ASN A 88 -27.41 -1.53 10.43
N ALA A 89 -28.61 -1.05 10.09
CA ALA A 89 -29.79 -1.90 9.92
C ALA A 89 -29.93 -2.52 8.53
N ASN A 90 -29.44 -1.85 7.48
CA ASN A 90 -29.76 -2.23 6.10
C ASN A 90 -28.53 -2.54 5.25
N VAL A 91 -27.39 -1.85 5.46
CA VAL A 91 -26.22 -2.00 4.59
C VAL A 91 -25.26 -3.05 5.13
N LEU A 92 -24.84 -2.91 6.40
CA LEU A 92 -23.85 -3.81 6.98
C LEU A 92 -24.30 -5.27 7.04
N PRO A 93 -25.56 -5.62 7.47
CA PRO A 93 -25.99 -7.02 7.48
C PRO A 93 -26.05 -7.63 6.09
N ALA A 94 -26.44 -6.85 5.08
CA ALA A 94 -26.49 -7.32 3.71
C ALA A 94 -25.10 -7.49 3.09
N ALA A 95 -24.14 -6.61 3.44
CA ALA A 95 -22.73 -6.78 3.08
C ALA A 95 -22.17 -8.07 3.67
N GLN A 96 -22.45 -8.36 4.97
CA GLN A 96 -22.03 -9.62 5.60
C GLN A 96 -22.52 -10.84 4.84
N VAL A 97 -23.80 -10.89 4.44
CA VAL A 97 -24.35 -12.03 3.67
C VAL A 97 -23.61 -12.24 2.34
N LEU A 98 -23.22 -11.14 1.68
CA LEU A 98 -22.45 -11.24 0.44
C LEU A 98 -21.01 -11.72 0.68
N ILE A 99 -20.40 -11.26 1.75
CA ILE A 99 -19.06 -11.74 2.17
C ILE A 99 -19.11 -13.23 2.54
N ASP A 100 -20.08 -13.65 3.34
CA ASP A 100 -20.27 -15.06 3.71
C ASP A 100 -20.45 -15.95 2.47
N ALA A 101 -21.15 -15.46 1.45
CA ALA A 101 -21.31 -16.18 0.18
C ALA A 101 -19.99 -16.28 -0.60
N ILE A 102 -19.16 -15.24 -0.59
CA ILE A 102 -17.84 -15.24 -1.22
C ILE A 102 -16.90 -16.23 -0.50
N GLU A 103 -16.82 -16.15 0.82
CA GLU A 103 -15.99 -17.01 1.65
C GLU A 103 -16.41 -18.47 1.57
N SER A 104 -17.73 -18.73 1.46
CA SER A 104 -18.27 -20.08 1.26
C SER A 104 -17.88 -20.69 -0.09
N ASN A 105 -17.63 -19.86 -1.12
CA ASN A 105 -17.08 -20.34 -2.37
C ASN A 105 -15.56 -20.61 -2.22
N SER A 106 -14.81 -19.61 -1.80
CA SER A 106 -13.38 -19.77 -1.55
C SER A 106 -12.84 -18.62 -0.69
N LEU A 107 -12.06 -18.94 0.33
CA LEU A 107 -11.30 -17.97 1.12
C LEU A 107 -10.17 -17.29 0.31
N CYS A 108 -9.88 -17.80 -0.90
CA CYS A 108 -8.88 -17.22 -1.80
C CYS A 108 -9.44 -16.10 -2.69
N ILE A 109 -10.74 -15.85 -2.66
CA ILE A 109 -11.35 -14.75 -3.39
C ILE A 109 -11.20 -13.47 -2.58
N GLU A 110 -10.63 -12.43 -3.16
CA GLU A 110 -10.51 -11.12 -2.52
C GLU A 110 -11.79 -10.30 -2.72
N PRO A 111 -12.57 -9.99 -1.67
CA PRO A 111 -13.65 -9.05 -1.78
C PRO A 111 -13.10 -7.63 -1.95
N LEU A 112 -13.61 -6.89 -2.94
CA LEU A 112 -13.17 -5.53 -3.26
C LEU A 112 -14.36 -4.56 -3.18
N PHE A 113 -14.49 -3.81 -2.10
CA PHE A 113 -15.52 -2.80 -2.00
C PHE A 113 -15.27 -1.64 -2.95
N PHE A 114 -16.27 -1.32 -3.77
CA PHE A 114 -16.26 -0.19 -4.67
C PHE A 114 -16.73 1.07 -3.92
N MET A 115 -15.82 1.86 -3.37
CA MET A 115 -16.16 3.17 -2.80
C MET A 115 -16.64 4.11 -3.89
N THR A 116 -17.95 4.34 -3.94
CA THR A 116 -18.57 5.24 -4.88
C THR A 116 -18.35 6.71 -4.51
N TRP A 117 -18.82 7.64 -5.34
CA TRP A 117 -18.70 9.08 -5.17
C TRP A 117 -20.01 9.70 -4.67
N GLY A 118 -19.89 10.84 -3.98
CA GLY A 118 -21.03 11.66 -3.59
C GLY A 118 -21.72 12.29 -4.81
N ARG A 119 -23.04 12.47 -4.76
CA ARG A 119 -23.78 13.22 -5.77
C ARG A 119 -23.28 14.64 -5.85
N LYS A 120 -23.28 15.24 -7.04
CA LYS A 120 -22.67 16.55 -7.33
C LYS A 120 -23.08 17.66 -6.34
N PHE A 121 -24.34 17.64 -5.92
CA PHE A 121 -24.91 18.63 -5.02
C PHE A 121 -25.34 18.03 -3.65
N GLY A 122 -24.84 16.84 -3.33
CA GLY A 122 -25.30 16.08 -2.18
C GLY A 122 -26.62 15.34 -2.45
N ASP A 123 -27.21 14.79 -1.40
CA ASP A 123 -28.47 14.05 -1.46
C ASP A 123 -29.64 14.89 -0.93
N ALA A 124 -30.29 15.63 -1.82
CA ALA A 124 -31.39 16.51 -1.48
C ALA A 124 -32.56 15.75 -0.81
N SER A 125 -32.77 14.47 -1.17
CA SER A 125 -33.89 13.67 -0.63
C SER A 125 -33.70 13.31 0.84
N ASN A 126 -32.46 13.12 1.28
CA ASN A 126 -32.11 12.73 2.65
C ASN A 126 -31.45 13.85 3.44
N CYS A 127 -31.32 15.05 2.86
CA CYS A 127 -30.67 16.21 3.47
C CYS A 127 -31.36 16.66 4.77
N VAL A 128 -32.69 16.79 4.75
CA VAL A 128 -33.45 17.27 5.92
C VAL A 128 -33.34 16.32 7.12
N PRO A 129 -33.57 15.00 6.97
CA PRO A 129 -33.43 14.09 8.11
C PRO A 129 -31.98 13.79 8.49
N TYR A 130 -31.02 14.03 7.58
CA TYR A 130 -29.60 13.76 7.86
C TYR A 130 -28.68 14.80 7.19
N PRO A 131 -28.49 15.97 7.80
CA PRO A 131 -27.74 17.10 7.25
C PRO A 131 -26.33 16.81 6.68
N PRO A 132 -25.56 15.82 7.20
CA PRO A 132 -24.25 15.51 6.62
C PRO A 132 -24.25 15.19 5.12
N VAL A 133 -25.38 14.73 4.54
CA VAL A 133 -25.46 14.42 3.11
C VAL A 133 -25.94 15.58 2.23
N CYS A 134 -26.20 16.77 2.80
CA CYS A 134 -26.66 17.95 2.06
C CYS A 134 -25.66 18.48 1.02
N THR A 135 -24.41 18.10 1.11
CA THR A 135 -23.35 18.57 0.22
C THR A 135 -22.56 17.40 -0.36
N TYR A 136 -21.90 17.62 -1.50
CA TYR A 136 -20.98 16.64 -2.06
C TYR A 136 -19.92 16.19 -1.02
N LEU A 137 -19.25 17.13 -0.38
CA LEU A 137 -18.17 16.82 0.56
C LEU A 137 -18.66 16.02 1.76
N GLY A 138 -19.81 16.41 2.33
CA GLY A 138 -20.38 15.68 3.45
C GLY A 138 -20.84 14.28 3.07
N MET A 139 -21.48 14.12 1.89
CA MET A 139 -21.85 12.81 1.39
C MET A 139 -20.62 11.94 1.09
N GLN A 140 -19.58 12.49 0.44
CA GLN A 140 -18.35 11.77 0.15
C GLN A 140 -17.62 11.30 1.41
N GLU A 141 -17.59 12.11 2.46
CA GLU A 141 -16.98 11.71 3.74
C GLU A 141 -17.75 10.56 4.40
N ARG A 142 -19.08 10.54 4.30
CA ARG A 142 -19.89 9.41 4.80
C ARG A 142 -19.62 8.15 4.00
N LEU A 143 -19.58 8.24 2.66
CA LEU A 143 -19.24 7.11 1.80
C LEU A 143 -17.84 6.56 2.13
N ARG A 144 -16.84 7.43 2.23
CA ARG A 144 -15.48 7.02 2.60
C ARG A 144 -15.46 6.26 3.92
N THR A 145 -16.05 6.84 4.97
CA THR A 145 -16.08 6.22 6.29
C THR A 145 -16.72 4.84 6.22
N ARG A 146 -17.90 4.71 5.59
CA ARG A 146 -18.63 3.45 5.60
C ARG A 146 -18.02 2.36 4.73
N TYR A 147 -17.45 2.71 3.58
CA TYR A 147 -16.76 1.73 2.76
C TYR A 147 -15.49 1.22 3.43
N LEU A 148 -14.76 2.08 4.15
CA LEU A 148 -13.62 1.65 4.95
C LEU A 148 -14.03 0.83 6.17
N ASP A 149 -15.09 1.21 6.88
CA ASP A 149 -15.65 0.41 7.99
C ASP A 149 -15.94 -1.03 7.51
N MET A 150 -16.60 -1.18 6.33
CA MET A 150 -16.89 -2.49 5.75
C MET A 150 -15.60 -3.23 5.33
N ALA A 151 -14.67 -2.55 4.69
CA ALA A 151 -13.41 -3.15 4.27
C ALA A 151 -12.61 -3.72 5.46
N PHE A 152 -12.42 -2.92 6.50
CA PHE A 152 -11.70 -3.37 7.70
C PHE A 152 -12.48 -4.43 8.50
N MET A 153 -13.81 -4.32 8.58
CA MET A 153 -14.65 -5.28 9.29
C MET A 153 -14.57 -6.69 8.69
N HIS A 154 -14.45 -6.78 7.38
CA HIS A 154 -14.48 -8.03 6.63
C HIS A 154 -13.10 -8.45 6.09
N ASN A 155 -12.03 -7.77 6.51
CA ASN A 155 -10.69 -8.00 5.99
C ASN A 155 -10.63 -7.98 4.44
N ALA A 156 -11.40 -7.08 3.84
CA ALA A 156 -11.58 -6.91 2.41
C ALA A 156 -10.87 -5.66 1.91
N SER A 157 -10.50 -5.62 0.63
CA SER A 157 -9.93 -4.42 0.01
C SER A 157 -11.02 -3.38 -0.35
N CYS A 158 -10.60 -2.12 -0.49
CA CYS A 158 -11.46 -1.02 -0.95
C CYS A 158 -10.85 -0.29 -2.15
N SER A 159 -11.54 -0.27 -3.30
CA SER A 159 -11.17 0.58 -4.42
C SER A 159 -11.68 2.01 -4.19
N PRO A 160 -10.81 3.00 -4.00
CA PRO A 160 -11.17 4.34 -3.51
C PRO A 160 -11.63 5.29 -4.63
N VAL A 161 -12.52 4.84 -5.51
CA VAL A 161 -12.96 5.62 -6.69
C VAL A 161 -13.54 6.98 -6.27
N GLY A 162 -14.37 7.04 -5.23
CA GLY A 162 -14.92 8.31 -4.74
C GLY A 162 -13.86 9.29 -4.26
N MET A 163 -12.72 8.81 -3.78
CA MET A 163 -11.59 9.67 -3.40
C MET A 163 -10.80 10.14 -4.61
N ALA A 164 -10.66 9.30 -5.66
CA ALA A 164 -10.12 9.73 -6.94
C ALA A 164 -10.99 10.84 -7.58
N TRP A 165 -12.32 10.71 -7.49
CA TRP A 165 -13.25 11.76 -7.91
C TRP A 165 -13.06 13.04 -7.11
N LYS A 166 -12.96 12.95 -5.76
CA LYS A 166 -12.70 14.11 -4.90
C LYS A 166 -11.39 14.81 -5.27
N LYS A 167 -10.34 14.04 -5.56
CA LYS A 167 -9.03 14.56 -5.98
C LYS A 167 -9.12 15.24 -7.35
N SER A 168 -9.80 14.62 -8.32
CA SER A 168 -10.00 15.18 -9.65
C SER A 168 -10.77 16.51 -9.59
N ILE A 169 -11.88 16.56 -8.87
CA ILE A 169 -12.69 17.77 -8.69
C ILE A 169 -11.90 18.90 -8.02
N ALA A 170 -11.02 18.57 -7.09
CA ALA A 170 -10.16 19.54 -6.41
C ALA A 170 -9.06 20.10 -7.32
N ILE A 171 -8.54 19.30 -8.25
CA ILE A 171 -7.53 19.71 -9.24
C ILE A 171 -8.17 20.53 -10.36
N ASP A 172 -9.26 20.05 -10.93
CA ASP A 172 -10.00 20.72 -12.00
C ASP A 172 -11.52 20.54 -11.85
N SER A 173 -12.17 21.53 -11.28
CA SER A 173 -13.62 21.54 -11.09
C SER A 173 -14.42 21.74 -12.39
N THR A 174 -13.75 22.10 -13.49
CA THR A 174 -14.40 22.29 -14.81
C THR A 174 -14.58 20.97 -15.54
N LEU A 175 -13.75 19.95 -15.24
CA LEU A 175 -13.89 18.60 -15.77
C LEU A 175 -15.13 17.93 -15.16
N ASN A 176 -16.19 17.80 -15.95
CA ASN A 176 -17.45 17.26 -15.46
C ASN A 176 -17.44 15.72 -15.42
N LEU A 177 -17.27 15.16 -14.22
CA LEU A 177 -17.29 13.71 -14.00
C LEU A 177 -18.71 13.12 -13.97
N TYR A 178 -19.76 13.94 -13.93
CA TYR A 178 -21.15 13.52 -13.83
C TYR A 178 -21.86 13.56 -15.17
N SER A 179 -22.87 12.73 -15.34
CA SER A 179 -23.87 12.87 -16.39
C SER A 179 -24.86 13.98 -16.02
N SER A 180 -25.88 14.22 -16.90
CA SER A 180 -26.86 15.31 -16.73
C SER A 180 -27.72 15.21 -15.47
N ASP A 181 -27.83 14.05 -14.86
CA ASP A 181 -28.58 13.84 -13.61
C ASP A 181 -27.79 14.16 -12.33
N ASN A 182 -26.51 14.57 -12.45
CA ASN A 182 -25.62 14.91 -11.35
C ASN A 182 -25.36 13.76 -10.36
N SER A 183 -25.58 12.53 -10.79
CA SER A 183 -25.43 11.31 -9.99
C SER A 183 -24.61 10.24 -10.73
N HIS A 184 -25.07 9.81 -11.92
CA HIS A 184 -24.36 8.83 -12.73
C HIS A 184 -23.06 9.39 -13.31
N PRO A 185 -22.10 8.53 -13.66
CA PRO A 185 -20.82 8.98 -14.19
C PRO A 185 -20.96 9.45 -15.65
N SER A 186 -20.27 10.53 -16.00
CA SER A 186 -19.91 10.81 -17.39
C SER A 186 -18.86 9.80 -17.85
N ILE A 187 -18.49 9.87 -19.14
CA ILE A 187 -17.39 9.03 -19.66
C ILE A 187 -16.06 9.34 -18.96
N TYR A 188 -15.80 10.59 -18.57
CA TYR A 188 -14.61 10.98 -17.79
C TYR A 188 -14.63 10.34 -16.39
N GLY A 189 -15.79 10.36 -15.70
CA GLY A 189 -15.96 9.75 -14.40
C GLY A 189 -15.77 8.23 -14.43
N SER A 190 -16.32 7.55 -15.46
CA SER A 190 -16.13 6.11 -15.63
C SER A 190 -14.70 5.76 -15.99
N TYR A 191 -14.01 6.55 -16.79
CA TYR A 191 -12.61 6.32 -17.11
C TYR A 191 -11.70 6.50 -15.90
N LEU A 192 -11.92 7.54 -15.07
CA LEU A 192 -11.24 7.71 -13.81
C LEU A 192 -11.48 6.52 -12.86
N ALA A 193 -12.73 6.04 -12.79
CA ALA A 193 -13.06 4.84 -12.01
C ALA A 193 -12.29 3.62 -12.53
N ALA A 194 -12.20 3.43 -13.84
CA ALA A 194 -11.47 2.33 -14.45
C ALA A 194 -9.97 2.39 -14.17
N CYS A 195 -9.33 3.56 -14.23
CA CYS A 195 -7.94 3.75 -13.83
C CYS A 195 -7.72 3.41 -12.35
N THR A 196 -8.66 3.78 -11.48
CA THR A 196 -8.61 3.46 -10.04
C THR A 196 -8.77 1.96 -9.80
N PHE A 197 -9.69 1.29 -10.50
CA PHE A 197 -9.85 -0.17 -10.42
C PHE A 197 -8.61 -0.92 -10.92
N TYR A 198 -8.03 -0.48 -12.05
CA TYR A 198 -6.80 -1.10 -12.52
C TYR A 198 -5.70 -1.03 -11.44
N ALA A 199 -5.51 0.13 -10.84
CA ALA A 199 -4.54 0.30 -9.78
C ALA A 199 -4.87 -0.55 -8.53
N SER A 200 -6.15 -0.70 -8.17
CA SER A 200 -6.57 -1.51 -7.01
C SER A 200 -6.38 -3.02 -7.25
N ILE A 201 -6.69 -3.51 -8.44
CA ILE A 201 -6.69 -4.94 -8.78
C ILE A 201 -5.28 -5.43 -9.12
N PHE A 202 -4.55 -4.68 -9.93
CA PHE A 202 -3.22 -5.10 -10.41
C PHE A 202 -2.07 -4.54 -9.55
N LYS A 203 -2.35 -3.60 -8.64
CA LYS A 203 -1.33 -2.88 -7.85
C LYS A 203 -0.26 -2.23 -8.74
N LYS A 204 -0.68 -1.75 -9.92
CA LYS A 204 0.14 -1.11 -10.94
C LYS A 204 -0.46 0.22 -11.35
N SER A 205 0.39 1.14 -11.84
CA SER A 205 -0.07 2.42 -12.36
C SER A 205 -0.79 2.25 -13.71
N ALA A 206 -1.94 2.91 -13.87
CA ALA A 206 -2.62 3.04 -15.14
C ALA A 206 -1.94 4.04 -16.09
N VAL A 207 -0.96 4.80 -15.59
CA VAL A 207 -0.18 5.75 -16.40
C VAL A 207 0.60 5.01 -17.47
N GLY A 208 0.47 5.49 -18.70
CA GLY A 208 1.05 4.85 -19.88
C GLY A 208 0.09 3.92 -20.63
N SER A 209 -1.15 3.74 -20.13
CA SER A 209 -2.20 3.10 -20.93
C SER A 209 -2.37 3.85 -22.25
N SER A 210 -2.33 3.11 -23.35
CA SER A 210 -2.63 3.65 -24.68
C SER A 210 -4.13 3.61 -25.03
N TYR A 211 -4.95 3.13 -24.11
CA TYR A 211 -6.40 3.07 -24.27
C TYR A 211 -7.09 4.17 -23.47
N TRP A 212 -7.95 4.88 -24.11
CA TRP A 212 -8.99 5.75 -23.52
C TRP A 212 -10.17 5.90 -24.50
N PRO A 213 -11.38 6.20 -24.01
CA PRO A 213 -12.53 6.50 -24.88
C PRO A 213 -12.23 7.65 -25.85
N THR A 214 -12.63 7.52 -27.09
CA THR A 214 -12.33 8.48 -28.18
C THR A 214 -12.84 9.91 -27.93
N THR A 215 -13.76 10.08 -26.99
CA THR A 215 -14.30 11.39 -26.56
C THR A 215 -13.41 12.09 -25.52
N ILE A 216 -12.39 11.42 -25.01
CA ILE A 216 -11.41 11.98 -24.06
C ILE A 216 -10.13 12.29 -24.84
N ASP A 217 -9.62 13.50 -24.71
CA ASP A 217 -8.30 13.83 -25.26
C ASP A 217 -7.16 13.22 -24.45
N SER A 218 -5.98 13.11 -25.04
CA SER A 218 -4.83 12.43 -24.44
C SER A 218 -4.31 13.10 -23.17
N VAL A 219 -4.41 14.43 -23.06
CA VAL A 219 -3.95 15.18 -21.88
C VAL A 219 -4.86 14.91 -20.70
N THR A 220 -6.18 14.98 -20.93
CA THR A 220 -7.20 14.62 -19.94
C THR A 220 -7.08 13.14 -19.54
N ALA A 221 -6.90 12.24 -20.51
CA ALA A 221 -6.73 10.81 -20.22
C ALA A 221 -5.52 10.56 -19.32
N TYR A 222 -4.37 11.15 -19.63
CA TYR A 222 -3.16 11.05 -18.82
C TYR A 222 -3.36 11.59 -17.39
N SER A 223 -4.04 12.73 -17.25
CA SER A 223 -4.36 13.29 -15.93
C SER A 223 -5.23 12.34 -15.10
N LEU A 224 -6.28 11.73 -15.71
CA LEU A 224 -7.14 10.77 -15.04
C LEU A 224 -6.40 9.48 -14.68
N GLN A 225 -5.48 9.00 -15.52
CA GLN A 225 -4.59 7.88 -15.21
C GLN A 225 -3.72 8.18 -13.98
N GLN A 226 -3.12 9.37 -13.91
CA GLN A 226 -2.31 9.79 -12.76
C GLN A 226 -3.14 9.89 -11.48
N ILE A 227 -4.32 10.52 -11.55
CA ILE A 227 -5.19 10.69 -10.39
C ILE A 227 -5.66 9.34 -9.85
N GLY A 228 -6.18 8.46 -10.72
CA GLY A 228 -6.64 7.13 -10.34
C GLY A 228 -5.53 6.31 -9.70
N SER A 229 -4.35 6.25 -10.35
CA SER A 229 -3.20 5.49 -9.88
C SER A 229 -2.67 5.99 -8.55
N SER A 230 -2.39 7.29 -8.43
CA SER A 230 -1.81 7.86 -7.20
C SER A 230 -2.79 7.80 -6.03
N THR A 231 -4.10 7.88 -6.26
CA THR A 231 -5.09 7.73 -5.18
C THR A 231 -5.01 6.35 -4.53
N VAL A 232 -4.69 5.32 -5.28
CA VAL A 232 -4.55 3.95 -4.76
C VAL A 232 -3.13 3.70 -4.25
N LEU A 233 -2.14 3.88 -5.13
CA LEU A 233 -0.78 3.37 -4.92
C LEU A 233 0.01 4.15 -3.86
N ASP A 234 -0.31 5.43 -3.64
CA ASP A 234 0.34 6.23 -2.61
C ASP A 234 -0.12 5.85 -1.18
N SER A 235 -1.11 4.96 -1.04
CA SER A 235 -1.75 4.69 0.26
C SER A 235 -2.47 3.34 0.31
N LEU A 236 -1.87 2.25 -0.17
CA LEU A 236 -2.49 0.91 -0.21
C LEU A 236 -3.08 0.49 1.15
N ALA A 237 -2.32 0.70 2.24
CA ALA A 237 -2.76 0.37 3.59
C ALA A 237 -4.02 1.14 4.03
N VAL A 238 -4.21 2.38 3.59
CA VAL A 238 -5.43 3.17 3.89
C VAL A 238 -6.68 2.52 3.29
N TRP A 239 -6.51 1.85 2.16
CA TRP A 239 -7.59 1.18 1.44
C TRP A 239 -7.72 -0.29 1.78
N ASN A 240 -6.99 -0.76 2.80
CA ASN A 240 -6.88 -2.17 3.19
C ASN A 240 -6.58 -3.09 2.00
N ILE A 241 -5.84 -2.61 1.01
CA ILE A 241 -5.40 -3.42 -0.13
C ILE A 241 -4.23 -4.26 0.31
N PHE A 242 -4.36 -5.58 0.16
CA PHE A 242 -3.31 -6.54 0.49
C PHE A 242 -2.04 -6.26 -0.31
N ASN A 243 -0.93 -6.02 0.40
CA ASN A 243 0.39 -5.91 -0.20
C ASN A 243 1.50 -6.23 0.80
N ALA A 244 2.65 -6.68 0.29
CA ALA A 244 3.88 -6.75 1.05
C ALA A 244 4.64 -5.43 0.91
N GLU A 245 5.03 -4.84 2.04
CA GLU A 245 5.83 -3.61 2.05
C GLU A 245 6.80 -3.63 3.24
N LEU A 246 8.04 -3.24 3.01
CA LEU A 246 9.06 -3.20 4.05
C LEU A 246 9.92 -1.94 3.96
N THR A 247 10.49 -1.59 5.11
CA THR A 247 11.64 -0.69 5.18
C THR A 247 12.71 -1.29 6.09
N PHE A 248 13.92 -0.74 6.07
CA PHE A 248 14.99 -1.22 6.93
C PHE A 248 15.93 -0.08 7.36
N ASN A 249 16.63 -0.31 8.47
CA ASN A 249 17.72 0.51 8.93
C ASN A 249 18.95 -0.37 9.15
N GLN A 250 20.09 0.00 8.58
CA GLN A 250 21.34 -0.76 8.66
C GLN A 250 22.38 -0.05 9.53
N LEU A 251 22.96 -0.80 10.47
CA LEU A 251 24.07 -0.35 11.28
C LEU A 251 25.21 -1.41 11.22
N GLY A 252 26.16 -1.16 10.34
CA GLY A 252 27.24 -2.10 10.07
C GLY A 252 26.75 -3.42 9.45
N ASP A 253 26.95 -4.52 10.16
CA ASP A 253 26.50 -5.87 9.80
C ASP A 253 25.08 -6.21 10.29
N SER A 254 24.52 -5.39 11.17
CA SER A 254 23.19 -5.58 11.74
C SER A 254 22.15 -4.74 10.97
N VAL A 255 21.04 -5.36 10.60
CA VAL A 255 19.94 -4.73 9.87
C VAL A 255 18.63 -4.98 10.61
N SER A 256 17.96 -3.88 10.97
CA SER A 256 16.61 -3.94 11.55
C SER A 256 15.58 -3.70 10.47
N PHE A 257 14.68 -4.65 10.28
CA PHE A 257 13.60 -4.58 9.30
C PHE A 257 12.30 -4.15 9.97
N THR A 258 11.50 -3.39 9.24
CA THR A 258 10.16 -2.99 9.66
C THR A 258 9.17 -3.44 8.58
N ASN A 259 8.19 -4.21 8.99
CA ASN A 259 7.08 -4.61 8.14
C ASN A 259 6.07 -3.44 8.03
N LEU A 260 5.71 -3.07 6.81
CA LEU A 260 4.72 -2.05 6.47
C LEU A 260 3.58 -2.64 5.63
N SER A 261 3.53 -3.98 5.52
CA SER A 261 2.49 -4.69 4.75
C SER A 261 1.10 -4.36 5.26
N SER A 262 0.10 -4.52 4.41
CA SER A 262 -1.31 -4.29 4.74
C SER A 262 -2.18 -5.50 4.41
N ASN A 263 -3.24 -5.70 5.19
CA ASN A 263 -4.24 -6.75 5.01
C ASN A 263 -3.64 -8.17 4.94
N TYR A 264 -2.70 -8.48 5.84
CA TYR A 264 -2.05 -9.79 5.95
C TYR A 264 -2.34 -10.43 7.31
N GLU A 265 -2.10 -11.73 7.44
CA GLU A 265 -2.18 -12.50 8.68
C GLU A 265 -0.80 -12.87 9.22
N SER A 266 0.12 -13.21 8.34
CA SER A 266 1.47 -13.62 8.72
C SER A 266 2.51 -13.14 7.71
N VAL A 267 3.77 -13.10 8.15
CA VAL A 267 4.91 -12.73 7.31
C VAL A 267 6.02 -13.76 7.41
N VAL A 268 6.78 -13.86 6.34
CA VAL A 268 8.02 -14.64 6.29
C VAL A 268 9.11 -13.77 5.69
N TRP A 269 10.23 -13.67 6.38
CA TRP A 269 11.44 -13.01 5.93
C TRP A 269 12.46 -14.06 5.47
N ASP A 270 13.04 -13.86 4.30
CA ASP A 270 14.25 -14.53 3.83
C ASP A 270 15.35 -13.47 3.72
N PHE A 271 16.43 -13.63 4.48
CA PHE A 271 17.50 -12.63 4.53
C PHE A 271 18.53 -12.79 3.41
N GLY A 272 18.39 -13.81 2.56
CA GLY A 272 19.25 -14.05 1.40
C GLY A 272 20.61 -14.69 1.75
N ASP A 273 20.83 -15.08 2.99
CA ASP A 273 22.00 -15.82 3.48
C ASP A 273 21.66 -17.24 3.95
N GLY A 274 20.42 -17.69 3.69
CA GLY A 274 19.87 -18.98 4.11
C GLY A 274 19.17 -18.96 5.46
N GLN A 275 19.11 -17.82 6.14
CA GLN A 275 18.33 -17.64 7.35
C GLN A 275 16.98 -16.97 7.06
N THR A 276 15.98 -17.30 7.87
CA THR A 276 14.61 -16.78 7.76
C THR A 276 14.08 -16.37 9.13
N SER A 277 13.03 -15.52 9.15
CA SER A 277 12.27 -15.19 10.36
C SER A 277 10.77 -15.08 10.05
N THR A 278 9.94 -15.30 11.07
CA THR A 278 8.50 -15.01 11.06
C THR A 278 8.13 -13.90 12.02
N ASP A 279 9.12 -13.24 12.63
CA ASP A 279 8.88 -12.10 13.49
C ASP A 279 8.33 -10.92 12.67
N GLU A 280 7.46 -10.14 13.29
CA GLU A 280 6.85 -8.97 12.66
C GLU A 280 7.90 -7.95 12.17
N ASN A 281 8.87 -7.64 13.01
CA ASN A 281 9.93 -6.66 12.74
C ASN A 281 11.29 -7.22 13.20
N PRO A 282 11.92 -8.12 12.42
CA PRO A 282 13.15 -8.78 12.85
C PRO A 282 14.36 -7.86 12.77
N THR A 283 15.37 -8.18 13.57
CA THR A 283 16.75 -7.70 13.38
C THR A 283 17.61 -8.88 13.00
N HIS A 284 18.38 -8.74 11.91
CA HIS A 284 19.26 -9.78 11.40
C HIS A 284 20.71 -9.27 11.33
N THR A 285 21.67 -10.13 11.70
CA THR A 285 23.11 -9.82 11.65
C THR A 285 23.81 -10.74 10.65
N TYR A 286 24.43 -10.16 9.64
CA TYR A 286 25.14 -10.89 8.60
C TYR A 286 26.57 -11.23 9.03
N ALA A 287 26.95 -12.50 8.86
CA ALA A 287 28.25 -12.98 9.28
C ALA A 287 29.38 -12.70 8.26
N GLN A 288 29.07 -12.32 7.03
CA GLN A 288 30.03 -12.12 5.95
C GLN A 288 29.73 -10.85 5.14
N ASN A 289 30.77 -10.31 4.52
CA ASN A 289 30.60 -9.25 3.51
C ASN A 289 29.85 -9.80 2.31
N GLY A 290 28.93 -9.02 1.75
CA GLY A 290 28.20 -9.44 0.57
C GLY A 290 27.03 -8.52 0.23
N THR A 291 26.40 -8.81 -0.88
CA THR A 291 25.10 -8.22 -1.24
C THR A 291 24.05 -9.30 -1.12
N TYR A 292 23.09 -9.07 -0.26
CA TYR A 292 22.03 -10.00 0.06
C TYR A 292 20.71 -9.51 -0.52
N THR A 293 19.95 -10.44 -1.08
CA THR A 293 18.59 -10.18 -1.55
C THR A 293 17.63 -10.59 -0.45
N VAL A 294 17.06 -9.62 0.23
CA VAL A 294 16.08 -9.87 1.30
C VAL A 294 14.68 -9.86 0.71
N ILE A 295 13.87 -10.83 1.08
CA ILE A 295 12.48 -10.98 0.63
C ILE A 295 11.58 -10.99 1.87
N LEU A 296 10.62 -10.06 1.91
CA LEU A 296 9.45 -10.15 2.78
C LEU A 296 8.31 -10.77 1.98
N THR A 297 7.73 -11.84 2.49
CA THR A 297 6.48 -12.41 1.97
C THR A 297 5.37 -12.20 2.99
N ALA A 298 4.34 -11.46 2.62
CA ALA A 298 3.11 -11.31 3.37
C ALA A 298 2.09 -12.35 2.89
N ILE A 299 1.31 -12.91 3.81
CA ILE A 299 0.40 -14.04 3.56
C ILE A 299 -0.94 -13.72 4.20
N THR A 300 -2.03 -13.91 3.45
CA THR A 300 -3.40 -13.77 3.98
C THR A 300 -3.87 -15.01 4.72
N ASN A 301 -5.00 -14.88 5.44
CA ASN A 301 -5.60 -15.88 6.31
C ASN A 301 -5.72 -17.29 5.71
N ALA A 302 -6.04 -17.44 4.45
CA ALA A 302 -6.15 -18.77 3.83
C ALA A 302 -4.84 -19.29 3.24
N ALA A 303 -3.71 -18.60 3.42
CA ALA A 303 -2.45 -18.85 2.73
C ALA A 303 -2.55 -18.90 1.19
N CYS A 304 -3.67 -18.46 0.64
CA CYS A 304 -3.97 -18.49 -0.79
C CYS A 304 -3.38 -17.30 -1.53
N LEU A 305 -3.37 -16.13 -0.87
CA LEU A 305 -2.79 -14.92 -1.43
C LEU A 305 -1.46 -14.68 -0.75
N GLN A 306 -0.45 -14.49 -1.55
CA GLN A 306 0.89 -14.11 -1.11
C GLN A 306 1.34 -12.93 -1.96
N ASP A 307 1.95 -11.98 -1.31
CA ASP A 307 2.64 -10.87 -1.97
C ASP A 307 4.05 -10.75 -1.40
N SER A 308 5.00 -10.29 -2.21
CA SER A 308 6.38 -10.24 -1.76
C SER A 308 7.06 -8.97 -2.21
N GLN A 309 7.77 -8.34 -1.28
CA GLN A 309 8.68 -7.24 -1.59
C GLN A 309 10.13 -7.69 -1.42
N THR A 310 10.97 -7.26 -2.34
CA THR A 310 12.39 -7.59 -2.37
C THR A 310 13.22 -6.34 -2.26
N VAL A 311 14.25 -6.36 -1.40
CA VAL A 311 15.26 -5.31 -1.28
C VAL A 311 16.66 -5.90 -1.35
N SER A 312 17.62 -5.11 -1.84
CA SER A 312 19.04 -5.51 -1.88
C SER A 312 19.82 -4.75 -0.83
N ILE A 313 20.54 -5.46 0.02
CA ILE A 313 21.32 -4.93 1.14
C ILE A 313 22.79 -5.28 0.93
N THR A 314 23.68 -4.29 0.97
CA THR A 314 25.12 -4.53 0.91
C THR A 314 25.73 -4.37 2.30
N VAL A 315 26.34 -5.44 2.78
CA VAL A 315 27.00 -5.52 4.08
C VAL A 315 28.51 -5.46 3.89
N ASN A 316 29.14 -4.51 4.60
CA ASN A 316 30.58 -4.36 4.65
C ASN A 316 31.01 -4.41 6.13
N ILE A 317 31.44 -5.57 6.61
CA ILE A 317 31.96 -5.75 7.95
C ILE A 317 33.37 -5.18 7.97
N SER A 318 33.54 -4.04 8.64
CA SER A 318 34.87 -3.47 8.83
C SER A 318 35.63 -4.34 9.82
N THR A 319 36.51 -5.18 9.34
CA THR A 319 37.52 -5.83 10.17
C THR A 319 38.65 -4.83 10.49
N ALA A 320 38.29 -3.70 11.09
CA ALA A 320 39.33 -2.87 11.71
C ALA A 320 39.83 -3.61 12.93
N ILE A 321 40.85 -4.44 12.74
CA ILE A 321 41.73 -4.82 13.84
C ILE A 321 42.35 -3.49 14.28
N GLU A 322 41.86 -2.89 15.36
CA GLU A 322 42.66 -1.92 16.08
C GLU A 322 43.93 -2.66 16.44
N GLN A 323 45.02 -2.34 15.72
CA GLN A 323 46.34 -2.78 16.16
C GLN A 323 46.52 -2.19 17.56
N VAL A 324 46.32 -3.02 18.59
CA VAL A 324 46.76 -2.70 19.94
C VAL A 324 48.29 -2.49 19.78
N LYS A 325 48.70 -1.23 19.63
CA LYS A 325 50.11 -0.89 19.63
C LYS A 325 50.68 -1.49 20.90
N ALA A 326 51.60 -2.43 20.73
CA ALA A 326 52.35 -2.96 21.89
C ALA A 326 52.84 -1.79 22.75
N PRO A 327 52.75 -1.89 24.06
CA PRO A 327 53.19 -0.81 24.92
C PRO A 327 54.64 -0.46 24.59
N LYS A 328 54.88 0.80 24.26
CA LYS A 328 56.20 1.30 23.90
C LYS A 328 57.16 1.01 25.06
N GLN A 329 58.25 0.29 24.79
CA GLN A 329 59.22 0.01 25.80
C GLN A 329 60.12 1.24 25.99
N LEU A 330 60.20 1.75 27.21
CA LEU A 330 60.98 2.94 27.57
C LEU A 330 62.48 2.57 27.56
N LEU A 331 63.27 3.25 26.75
CA LEU A 331 64.71 3.05 26.63
C LEU A 331 65.45 3.90 27.66
N GLN A 332 65.17 5.20 27.73
CA GLN A 332 65.82 6.10 28.71
C GLN A 332 65.00 7.38 28.97
N ILE A 333 65.31 8.03 30.09
CA ILE A 333 64.78 9.36 30.44
C ILE A 333 65.94 10.36 30.42
N THR A 334 65.76 11.48 29.69
CA THR A 334 66.77 12.53 29.60
C THR A 334 66.20 13.91 29.98
N ASP A 335 67.06 14.82 30.39
CA ASP A 335 66.74 16.23 30.48
C ASP A 335 66.58 16.87 29.06
N MET A 336 66.23 18.16 29.02
CA MET A 336 66.09 18.88 27.76
C MET A 336 67.40 19.09 26.99
N LEU A 337 68.57 18.79 27.59
CA LEU A 337 69.90 18.84 26.98
C LEU A 337 70.36 17.44 26.50
N GLY A 338 69.51 16.41 26.64
CA GLY A 338 69.81 15.04 26.25
C GLY A 338 70.67 14.25 27.23
N ARG A 339 70.94 14.75 28.45
CA ARG A 339 71.67 14.04 29.46
C ARG A 339 70.75 13.07 30.24
N GLU A 340 71.13 11.84 30.40
CA GLU A 340 70.35 10.85 31.13
C GLU A 340 70.24 11.26 32.64
N ILE A 341 69.00 11.28 33.09
CA ILE A 341 68.70 11.62 34.50
C ILE A 341 67.59 10.69 35.04
N PRO A 342 67.60 10.43 36.34
CA PRO A 342 66.52 9.71 36.97
C PRO A 342 65.24 10.54 36.89
N PHE A 343 64.05 9.85 36.93
CA PHE A 343 62.76 10.53 37.01
C PHE A 343 62.71 11.63 38.07
N ARG A 344 62.27 12.83 37.71
CA ARG A 344 62.03 13.97 38.59
C ARG A 344 60.73 14.65 38.27
N LYS A 345 60.03 15.08 39.31
CA LYS A 345 58.81 15.90 39.17
C LYS A 345 59.15 17.39 38.91
N ASN A 346 58.21 18.15 38.44
CA ASN A 346 58.24 19.60 38.21
C ASN A 346 59.30 20.10 37.22
N ILE A 347 59.93 19.21 36.48
CA ILE A 347 60.82 19.55 35.34
C ILE A 347 60.42 18.81 34.08
N PRO A 348 60.61 19.39 32.90
CA PRO A 348 60.33 18.68 31.64
C PRO A 348 61.39 17.59 31.40
N LEU A 349 60.91 16.39 31.15
CA LEU A 349 61.71 15.20 30.85
C LEU A 349 61.40 14.70 29.45
N LEU A 350 62.39 14.17 28.72
CA LEU A 350 62.21 13.48 27.47
C LEU A 350 62.30 11.97 27.72
N TYR A 351 61.21 11.26 27.36
CA TYR A 351 61.09 9.82 27.40
C TYR A 351 61.41 9.29 26.01
N ARG A 352 62.49 8.55 25.85
CA ARG A 352 62.89 7.90 24.59
C ARG A 352 62.47 6.44 24.67
N TYR A 353 61.84 5.97 23.60
CA TYR A 353 61.38 4.60 23.48
C TYR A 353 62.22 3.83 22.44
N GLU A 354 62.22 2.50 22.54
CA GLU A 354 62.95 1.62 21.61
C GLU A 354 62.54 1.79 20.15
N ASP A 355 61.28 2.20 19.90
CA ASP A 355 60.76 2.49 18.56
C ASP A 355 61.32 3.81 17.94
N GLY A 356 62.22 4.49 18.63
CA GLY A 356 62.81 5.76 18.24
C GLY A 356 61.95 6.98 18.56
N THR A 357 60.75 6.81 19.12
CA THR A 357 59.91 7.94 19.49
C THR A 357 60.42 8.63 20.75
N VAL A 358 60.20 9.95 20.84
CA VAL A 358 60.54 10.77 22.01
C VAL A 358 59.30 11.55 22.45
N GLU A 359 58.98 11.43 23.73
CA GLU A 359 57.85 12.15 24.31
C GLU A 359 58.34 13.10 25.40
N LYS A 360 57.90 14.35 25.35
CA LYS A 360 58.15 15.31 26.46
C LYS A 360 57.04 15.19 27.49
N ARG A 361 57.40 14.95 28.74
CA ARG A 361 56.46 14.85 29.88
C ARG A 361 56.88 15.75 31.03
N ILE A 362 55.94 16.31 31.74
CA ILE A 362 56.12 17.06 33.00
C ILE A 362 55.11 16.46 33.99
N TYR A 363 55.60 15.94 35.09
CA TYR A 363 54.76 15.46 36.19
C TYR A 363 54.78 16.49 37.30
N LEU A 364 53.66 17.07 37.60
CA LEU A 364 53.50 18.07 38.65
C LEU A 364 53.21 17.37 40.01
N ASP A 365 53.62 17.99 41.13
CA ASP A 365 53.12 17.57 42.44
C ASP A 365 51.63 17.94 42.54
N GLN A 366 50.81 17.00 43.01
CA GLN A 366 49.42 17.25 43.38
C GLN A 366 49.39 17.82 44.79
#